data_65e8cb878ab9d83a8bc5116a88d72caa
#
_entry.id   65e8cb878ab9d83a8bc5116a88d72caa
#
_cell.length_a   1.000
_cell.length_b   1.000
_cell.length_c   1.000
_cell.angle_alpha   90.00
_cell.angle_beta   90.00
_cell.angle_gamma   90.00
#
_symmetry.space_group_name_H-M   'P 1'
#
loop_
_entity.id
_entity.type
_entity.pdbx_description
1 polymer ?
#
loop_
_entity_poly.entity_id
_entity_poly.type
_entity_poly.pdbx_seq_one_letter_code
_entity_poly.pdbx_strand_id
1 'polypeptide(L)'
;MPGMMLAMTLALAGLLAACERTPPAAPGAVPVRLESVGSRAPAAAISLPGVVAARTESQLGLRVGGRLASRPVDRGATVRQGDILATLDPIPLQLAVQAAEAQLAQARNALEQARSDVTRNRQLVARGAIARADFERMETAAATAAAQSRAAASQLERARTDLGDATLRAPHDGVVTAAWAEPGQVIAAGAPVVSLAYAGELEIQADLPEHLVASISPGAAAQVALLEQPAQQFPASVREVSPAADTTTRTFRVRLTVPGLDQAARLGMSATVTLPRQATGDTPAWTLPLSALLQQDGQTSVWVLPPESSRLELRPVTVGRLGADDFTVTAGLAAGERVVTAGVHRLDAQLEVKPWDDRLP
;
A
#
# COMPACT_ATOMS: atom_id res chain seq x y z
N MET A 1 -55.73 -2.41 101.80
CA MET A 1 -55.53 -1.83 100.43
C MET A 1 -54.71 -2.80 99.58
N PRO A 2 -55.28 -3.90 99.08
CA PRO A 2 -54.54 -4.83 98.24
C PRO A 2 -54.93 -4.79 96.71
N GLY A 3 -55.64 -3.73 96.27
CA GLY A 3 -56.10 -3.68 94.88
C GLY A 3 -55.23 -2.95 93.86
N MET A 4 -54.17 -2.25 94.33
CA MET A 4 -53.38 -1.38 93.42
C MET A 4 -52.10 -2.03 92.88
N MET A 5 -51.64 -3.15 93.54
CA MET A 5 -50.44 -3.88 93.03
C MET A 5 -50.74 -4.90 91.93
N LEU A 6 -52.01 -5.33 91.80
CA LEU A 6 -52.35 -6.31 90.78
C LEU A 6 -52.58 -5.67 89.37
N ALA A 7 -52.91 -4.37 89.27
CA ALA A 7 -53.12 -3.69 88.09
C ALA A 7 -51.78 -3.25 87.36
N MET A 8 -50.72 -3.09 88.17
CA MET A 8 -49.39 -2.66 87.63
C MET A 8 -48.58 -3.81 87.06
N THR A 9 -48.84 -5.07 87.55
CA THR A 9 -48.19 -6.23 86.93
C THR A 9 -48.83 -6.73 85.65
N LEU A 10 -50.13 -6.48 85.43
CA LEU A 10 -50.78 -6.82 84.14
C LEU A 10 -50.42 -5.84 83.00
N ALA A 11 -50.12 -4.58 83.32
CA ALA A 11 -49.68 -3.60 82.33
C ALA A 11 -48.24 -3.79 81.79
N LEU A 12 -47.36 -4.40 82.62
CA LEU A 12 -45.96 -4.66 82.25
C LEU A 12 -45.81 -5.95 81.44
N ALA A 13 -46.75 -6.89 81.50
CA ALA A 13 -46.77 -8.12 80.70
C ALA A 13 -47.28 -7.87 79.25
N GLY A 14 -48.06 -6.80 79.01
CA GLY A 14 -48.54 -6.42 77.66
C GLY A 14 -47.53 -5.72 76.79
N LEU A 15 -46.44 -5.17 77.34
CA LEU A 15 -45.40 -4.48 76.60
C LEU A 15 -44.29 -5.38 76.08
N LEU A 16 -44.22 -6.62 76.43
CA LEU A 16 -43.19 -7.61 76.00
C LEU A 16 -43.65 -8.46 74.81
N ALA A 17 -44.88 -8.37 74.34
CA ALA A 17 -45.42 -9.16 73.23
C ALA A 17 -45.42 -8.45 71.88
N ALA A 18 -44.83 -7.22 71.76
CA ALA A 18 -44.86 -6.44 70.56
C ALA A 18 -43.52 -6.36 69.76
N CYS A 19 -42.63 -7.30 70.00
CA CYS A 19 -41.45 -7.49 69.15
C CYS A 19 -41.59 -8.75 68.26
N GLU A 20 -42.63 -8.80 67.42
CA GLU A 20 -42.58 -9.65 66.23
C GLU A 20 -41.48 -9.11 65.31
N ARG A 21 -40.35 -9.78 65.35
CA ARG A 21 -39.34 -9.60 64.28
C ARG A 21 -40.00 -10.01 62.95
N THR A 22 -40.37 -9.04 62.12
CA THR A 22 -40.66 -9.29 60.71
C THR A 22 -39.45 -10.02 60.14
N PRO A 23 -39.60 -11.20 59.54
CA PRO A 23 -38.48 -11.87 58.90
C PRO A 23 -37.95 -10.95 57.84
N PRO A 24 -36.62 -10.82 57.67
CA PRO A 24 -36.06 -9.99 56.61
C PRO A 24 -36.71 -10.42 55.28
N ALA A 25 -37.30 -9.48 54.58
CA ALA A 25 -37.84 -9.72 53.24
C ALA A 25 -36.75 -10.43 52.44
N ALA A 26 -37.11 -11.56 51.84
CA ALA A 26 -36.20 -12.29 50.95
C ALA A 26 -35.58 -11.29 49.97
N PRO A 27 -34.26 -11.26 49.78
CA PRO A 27 -33.62 -10.28 48.89
C PRO A 27 -34.28 -10.39 47.51
N GLY A 28 -34.97 -9.33 47.11
CA GLY A 28 -35.64 -9.29 45.82
C GLY A 28 -34.63 -9.48 44.71
N ALA A 29 -35.04 -10.13 43.64
CA ALA A 29 -34.19 -10.40 42.48
C ALA A 29 -33.40 -9.14 42.05
N VAL A 30 -32.08 -9.24 41.99
CA VAL A 30 -31.18 -8.12 41.66
C VAL A 30 -31.29 -7.80 40.15
N PRO A 31 -31.57 -6.55 39.77
CA PRO A 31 -31.60 -6.18 38.35
C PRO A 31 -30.18 -6.19 37.77
N VAL A 32 -29.96 -6.92 36.69
CA VAL A 32 -28.66 -7.01 35.99
C VAL A 32 -28.83 -6.65 34.52
N ARG A 33 -27.84 -5.96 33.98
CA ARG A 33 -27.78 -5.68 32.54
C ARG A 33 -27.22 -6.91 31.83
N LEU A 34 -28.01 -7.40 30.89
CA LEU A 34 -27.66 -8.59 30.09
C LEU A 34 -27.40 -8.21 28.65
N GLU A 35 -26.39 -8.81 28.06
CA GLU A 35 -26.10 -8.73 26.65
C GLU A 35 -26.05 -10.14 26.06
N SER A 36 -26.69 -10.33 24.91
CA SER A 36 -26.65 -11.63 24.22
C SER A 36 -25.34 -11.80 23.49
N VAL A 37 -24.66 -12.89 23.67
CA VAL A 37 -23.48 -13.30 22.92
C VAL A 37 -23.89 -13.55 21.46
N GLY A 38 -23.86 -12.51 20.65
CA GLY A 38 -24.39 -12.59 19.27
C GLY A 38 -23.56 -11.82 18.26
N SER A 39 -22.74 -10.92 18.71
CA SER A 39 -21.88 -10.13 17.86
C SER A 39 -20.52 -10.83 17.73
N ARG A 40 -20.30 -11.55 16.60
CA ARG A 40 -18.95 -11.98 16.26
C ARG A 40 -18.07 -10.74 16.22
N ALA A 41 -16.98 -10.74 16.97
CA ALA A 41 -16.03 -9.65 16.91
C ALA A 41 -15.72 -9.34 15.45
N PRO A 42 -15.89 -8.10 14.99
CA PRO A 42 -15.45 -7.75 13.64
C PRO A 42 -13.97 -8.10 13.55
N ALA A 43 -13.59 -8.80 12.50
CA ALA A 43 -12.18 -9.10 12.24
C ALA A 43 -11.41 -7.78 12.38
N ALA A 44 -10.38 -7.76 13.24
CA ALA A 44 -9.65 -6.55 13.53
C ALA A 44 -9.15 -5.95 12.22
N ALA A 45 -9.69 -4.82 11.82
CA ALA A 45 -9.28 -4.16 10.59
C ALA A 45 -7.89 -3.52 10.80
N ILE A 46 -7.02 -3.68 9.82
CA ILE A 46 -5.72 -3.02 9.78
C ILE A 46 -5.94 -1.71 9.03
N SER A 47 -5.73 -0.58 9.70
CA SER A 47 -5.79 0.73 9.06
C SER A 47 -4.37 1.25 8.80
N LEU A 48 -4.09 1.57 7.54
CA LEU A 48 -2.78 2.05 7.08
C LEU A 48 -2.94 3.38 6.35
N PRO A 49 -2.02 4.32 6.55
CA PRO A 49 -1.92 5.49 5.69
C PRO A 49 -1.45 5.06 4.30
N GLY A 50 -2.04 5.65 3.28
CA GLY A 50 -1.68 5.42 1.89
C GLY A 50 -1.62 6.73 1.10
N VAL A 51 -1.02 6.66 -0.08
CA VAL A 51 -0.89 7.78 -1.02
C VAL A 51 -1.35 7.33 -2.40
N VAL A 52 -2.08 8.21 -3.09
CA VAL A 52 -2.46 8.01 -4.50
C VAL A 52 -1.22 8.14 -5.38
N ALA A 53 -0.91 7.12 -6.13
CA ALA A 53 0.23 7.07 -7.03
C ALA A 53 -0.21 6.64 -8.44
N ALA A 54 0.58 6.97 -9.45
CA ALA A 54 0.40 6.37 -10.75
C ALA A 54 0.85 4.90 -10.71
N ARG A 55 0.15 4.06 -11.46
CA ARG A 55 0.56 2.65 -11.60
C ARG A 55 1.95 2.50 -12.20
N THR A 56 2.29 3.38 -13.13
CA THR A 56 3.61 3.42 -13.77
C THR A 56 4.19 4.82 -13.67
N GLU A 57 5.38 4.91 -13.13
CA GLU A 57 6.19 6.12 -13.10
C GLU A 57 7.59 5.77 -13.58
N SER A 58 8.15 6.61 -14.44
CA SER A 58 9.49 6.42 -14.99
C SER A 58 10.35 7.66 -14.82
N GLN A 59 11.58 7.44 -14.41
CA GLN A 59 12.61 8.47 -14.45
C GLN A 59 13.20 8.50 -15.87
N LEU A 60 13.07 9.64 -16.54
CA LEU A 60 13.48 9.82 -17.92
C LEU A 60 14.76 10.66 -17.96
N GLY A 61 15.74 10.19 -18.70
CA GLY A 61 17.02 10.84 -18.93
C GLY A 61 17.42 10.79 -20.39
N LEU A 62 18.39 11.62 -20.78
CA LEU A 62 18.96 11.64 -22.13
C LEU A 62 19.98 10.52 -22.29
N ARG A 63 20.06 9.92 -23.47
CA ARG A 63 20.99 8.83 -23.78
C ARG A 63 22.40 9.32 -24.02
N VAL A 64 22.57 10.61 -24.32
CA VAL A 64 23.85 11.29 -24.50
C VAL A 64 24.04 12.36 -23.44
N GLY A 65 25.28 12.60 -23.06
CA GLY A 65 25.63 13.66 -22.11
C GLY A 65 25.86 14.98 -22.80
N GLY A 66 25.64 16.08 -22.08
CA GLY A 66 25.86 17.41 -22.59
C GLY A 66 25.30 18.50 -21.69
N ARG A 67 25.39 19.76 -22.12
CA ARG A 67 24.78 20.88 -21.43
C ARG A 67 23.28 20.94 -21.76
N LEU A 68 22.43 20.99 -20.75
CA LEU A 68 20.98 21.15 -20.92
C LEU A 68 20.68 22.56 -21.45
N ALA A 69 20.15 22.65 -22.68
CA ALA A 69 19.78 23.92 -23.29
C ALA A 69 18.42 24.41 -22.83
N SER A 70 17.43 23.50 -22.77
CA SER A 70 16.08 23.85 -22.32
C SER A 70 15.36 22.67 -21.64
N ARG A 71 14.42 23.00 -20.77
CA ARG A 71 13.43 22.10 -20.17
C ARG A 71 12.09 22.83 -20.17
N PRO A 72 11.25 22.68 -21.21
CA PRO A 72 10.00 23.43 -21.36
C PRO A 72 8.88 22.93 -20.42
N VAL A 73 9.11 21.89 -19.64
CA VAL A 73 8.12 21.29 -18.73
C VAL A 73 8.55 21.45 -17.29
N ASP A 74 7.59 21.81 -16.41
CA ASP A 74 7.79 21.90 -14.98
C ASP A 74 7.03 20.79 -14.24
N ARG A 75 7.33 20.65 -12.94
CA ARG A 75 6.58 19.74 -12.07
C ARG A 75 5.10 20.09 -12.08
N GLY A 76 4.24 19.10 -12.30
CA GLY A 76 2.80 19.24 -12.44
C GLY A 76 2.34 19.48 -13.88
N ALA A 77 3.24 19.67 -14.85
CA ALA A 77 2.89 19.81 -16.25
C ALA A 77 2.31 18.52 -16.82
N THR A 78 1.19 18.63 -17.53
CA THR A 78 0.63 17.51 -18.30
C THR A 78 1.27 17.52 -19.70
N VAL A 79 1.73 16.36 -20.13
CA VAL A 79 2.40 16.15 -21.41
C VAL A 79 1.75 15.03 -22.19
N ARG A 80 1.86 15.11 -23.52
CA ARG A 80 1.42 14.06 -24.45
C ARG A 80 2.62 13.28 -24.98
N GLN A 81 2.38 12.08 -25.42
CA GLN A 81 3.39 11.28 -26.11
C GLN A 81 4.04 12.08 -27.25
N GLY A 82 5.37 12.11 -27.27
CA GLY A 82 6.16 12.84 -28.26
C GLY A 82 6.51 14.28 -27.88
N ASP A 83 5.86 14.87 -26.85
CA ASP A 83 6.19 16.22 -26.39
C ASP A 83 7.65 16.29 -25.92
N ILE A 84 8.28 17.43 -26.16
CA ILE A 84 9.66 17.68 -25.76
C ILE A 84 9.71 17.97 -24.27
N LEU A 85 10.44 17.15 -23.53
CA LEU A 85 10.66 17.31 -22.10
C LEU A 85 11.94 18.09 -21.79
N ALA A 86 12.99 17.85 -22.60
CA ALA A 86 14.29 18.50 -22.43
C ALA A 86 15.10 18.44 -23.74
N THR A 87 16.01 19.39 -23.91
CA THR A 87 16.97 19.41 -25.05
C THR A 87 18.36 19.75 -24.55
N LEU A 88 19.36 19.08 -25.12
CA LEU A 88 20.77 19.46 -24.97
C LEU A 88 21.14 20.56 -25.93
N ASP A 89 22.26 21.22 -25.69
CA ASP A 89 22.93 22.08 -26.67
C ASP A 89 23.34 21.23 -27.90
N PRO A 90 22.73 21.44 -29.09
CA PRO A 90 22.96 20.56 -30.23
C PRO A 90 24.27 20.86 -30.97
N ILE A 91 24.90 22.01 -30.69
CA ILE A 91 26.05 22.49 -31.50
C ILE A 91 27.18 21.48 -31.55
N PRO A 92 27.67 20.90 -30.42
CA PRO A 92 28.75 19.93 -30.47
C PRO A 92 28.39 18.65 -31.23
N LEU A 93 27.14 18.20 -31.14
CA LEU A 93 26.64 17.01 -31.83
C LEU A 93 26.46 17.25 -33.33
N GLN A 94 25.98 18.43 -33.73
CA GLN A 94 25.90 18.84 -35.14
C GLN A 94 27.29 18.86 -35.78
N LEU A 95 28.29 19.41 -35.11
CA LEU A 95 29.68 19.41 -35.58
C LEU A 95 30.25 17.98 -35.74
N ALA A 96 29.90 17.06 -34.82
CA ALA A 96 30.27 15.66 -34.93
C ALA A 96 29.63 14.99 -36.17
N VAL A 97 28.37 15.29 -36.47
CA VAL A 97 27.70 14.82 -37.71
C VAL A 97 28.40 15.34 -38.93
N GLN A 98 28.71 16.65 -39.01
CA GLN A 98 29.41 17.26 -40.16
C GLN A 98 30.81 16.65 -40.37
N ALA A 99 31.56 16.39 -39.29
CA ALA A 99 32.86 15.73 -39.36
C ALA A 99 32.75 14.29 -39.91
N ALA A 100 31.75 13.53 -39.43
CA ALA A 100 31.51 12.17 -39.90
C ALA A 100 31.03 12.13 -41.39
N GLU A 101 30.26 13.13 -41.83
CA GLU A 101 29.85 13.29 -43.24
C GLU A 101 31.06 13.53 -44.16
N ALA A 102 31.96 14.42 -43.74
CA ALA A 102 33.19 14.69 -44.48
C ALA A 102 34.08 13.45 -44.59
N GLN A 103 34.22 12.67 -43.48
CA GLN A 103 34.99 11.44 -43.46
C GLN A 103 34.38 10.36 -44.36
N LEU A 104 33.05 10.22 -44.39
CA LEU A 104 32.37 9.30 -45.30
C LEU A 104 32.58 9.70 -46.77
N ALA A 105 32.49 10.99 -47.07
CA ALA A 105 32.74 11.49 -48.44
C ALA A 105 34.17 11.15 -48.90
N GLN A 106 35.17 11.37 -48.04
CA GLN A 106 36.57 11.00 -48.33
C GLN A 106 36.71 9.49 -48.56
N ALA A 107 36.13 8.65 -47.72
CA ALA A 107 36.22 7.20 -47.84
C ALA A 107 35.49 6.67 -49.09
N ARG A 108 34.38 7.30 -49.51
CA ARG A 108 33.65 6.96 -50.74
C ARG A 108 34.48 7.32 -51.98
N ASN A 109 35.13 8.49 -52.02
CA ASN A 109 36.01 8.89 -53.13
C ASN A 109 37.20 7.93 -53.29
N ALA A 110 37.82 7.53 -52.18
CA ALA A 110 38.92 6.54 -52.20
C ALA A 110 38.44 5.16 -52.71
N LEU A 111 37.23 4.73 -52.33
CA LEU A 111 36.64 3.49 -52.82
C LEU A 111 36.34 3.58 -54.33
N GLU A 112 35.78 4.68 -54.80
CA GLU A 112 35.47 4.91 -56.21
C GLU A 112 36.76 4.88 -57.06
N GLN A 113 37.79 5.54 -56.59
CA GLN A 113 39.10 5.50 -57.23
C GLN A 113 39.64 4.07 -57.33
N ALA A 114 39.69 3.35 -56.22
CA ALA A 114 40.20 1.98 -56.18
C ALA A 114 39.39 1.02 -57.10
N ARG A 115 38.04 1.15 -57.13
CA ARG A 115 37.20 0.37 -58.01
C ARG A 115 37.42 0.71 -59.50
N SER A 116 37.62 1.99 -59.80
CA SER A 116 37.96 2.44 -61.17
C SER A 116 39.28 1.85 -61.65
N ASP A 117 40.30 1.81 -60.75
CA ASP A 117 41.58 1.21 -61.03
C ASP A 117 41.48 -0.29 -61.34
N VAL A 118 40.74 -1.05 -60.48
CA VAL A 118 40.46 -2.48 -60.72
C VAL A 118 39.75 -2.69 -62.04
N THR A 119 38.72 -1.87 -62.34
CA THR A 119 37.91 -1.99 -63.58
C THR A 119 38.75 -1.74 -64.81
N ARG A 120 39.55 -0.67 -64.81
CA ARG A 120 40.44 -0.36 -65.91
C ARG A 120 41.51 -1.43 -66.17
N ASN A 121 42.10 -1.96 -65.11
CA ASN A 121 43.21 -2.90 -65.23
C ASN A 121 42.77 -4.37 -65.41
N ARG A 122 41.49 -4.69 -65.24
CA ARG A 122 40.94 -6.06 -65.43
C ARG A 122 41.22 -6.62 -66.84
N GLN A 123 41.11 -5.80 -67.86
CA GLN A 123 41.41 -6.23 -69.26
C GLN A 123 42.92 -6.31 -69.56
N LEU A 124 43.74 -5.55 -68.81
CA LEU A 124 45.19 -5.54 -69.02
C LEU A 124 45.80 -6.82 -68.40
N VAL A 125 45.35 -7.29 -67.23
CA VAL A 125 45.82 -8.55 -66.69
C VAL A 125 45.43 -9.75 -67.53
N ALA A 126 44.23 -9.74 -68.10
CA ALA A 126 43.75 -10.79 -69.03
C ALA A 126 44.61 -10.92 -70.31
N ARG A 127 45.25 -9.85 -70.69
CA ARG A 127 46.14 -9.76 -71.88
C ARG A 127 47.61 -9.95 -71.48
N GLY A 128 47.96 -10.19 -70.24
CA GLY A 128 49.33 -10.30 -69.76
C GLY A 128 50.11 -9.00 -69.71
N ALA A 129 49.47 -7.83 -69.83
CA ALA A 129 50.11 -6.50 -69.91
C ALA A 129 50.52 -5.96 -68.51
N ILE A 130 49.96 -6.55 -67.40
CA ILE A 130 50.39 -6.30 -66.03
C ILE A 130 50.54 -7.60 -65.26
N ALA A 131 51.39 -7.62 -64.23
CA ALA A 131 51.60 -8.80 -63.41
C ALA A 131 50.30 -9.10 -62.59
N ARG A 132 50.00 -10.38 -62.43
CA ARG A 132 48.84 -10.86 -61.66
C ARG A 132 48.88 -10.40 -60.17
N ALA A 133 50.08 -10.41 -59.60
CA ALA A 133 50.29 -9.95 -58.22
C ALA A 133 49.96 -8.43 -58.08
N ASP A 134 50.18 -7.61 -59.12
CA ASP A 134 49.83 -6.20 -59.07
C ASP A 134 48.31 -5.99 -59.13
N PHE A 135 47.62 -6.77 -59.96
CA PHE A 135 46.16 -6.75 -60.02
C PHE A 135 45.50 -7.23 -58.67
N GLU A 136 46.03 -8.29 -58.09
CA GLU A 136 45.60 -8.80 -56.79
C GLU A 136 45.77 -7.75 -55.66
N ARG A 137 46.88 -6.96 -55.72
CA ARG A 137 47.06 -5.80 -54.80
C ARG A 137 46.00 -4.71 -55.00
N MET A 138 45.60 -4.42 -56.26
CA MET A 138 44.55 -3.47 -56.55
C MET A 138 43.18 -3.97 -56.05
N GLU A 139 42.86 -5.25 -56.20
CA GLU A 139 41.61 -5.81 -55.68
C GLU A 139 41.58 -5.76 -54.11
N THR A 140 42.72 -6.05 -53.46
CA THR A 140 42.87 -5.92 -52.02
C THR A 140 42.69 -4.46 -51.56
N ALA A 141 43.26 -3.49 -52.30
CA ALA A 141 43.10 -2.06 -52.02
C ALA A 141 41.63 -1.62 -52.16
N ALA A 142 40.94 -2.10 -53.18
CA ALA A 142 39.51 -1.81 -53.36
C ALA A 142 38.65 -2.45 -52.23
N ALA A 143 38.97 -3.68 -51.81
CA ALA A 143 38.29 -4.34 -50.67
C ALA A 143 38.53 -3.56 -49.37
N THR A 144 39.74 -3.10 -49.13
CA THR A 144 40.10 -2.27 -47.97
C THR A 144 39.36 -0.93 -47.97
N ALA A 145 39.35 -0.23 -49.12
CA ALA A 145 38.60 1.03 -49.26
C ALA A 145 37.08 0.83 -49.06
N ALA A 146 36.55 -0.31 -49.50
CA ALA A 146 35.15 -0.67 -49.26
C ALA A 146 34.85 -0.87 -47.76
N ALA A 147 35.75 -1.50 -47.03
CA ALA A 147 35.62 -1.67 -45.60
C ALA A 147 35.71 -0.33 -44.84
N GLN A 148 36.64 0.56 -45.27
CA GLN A 148 36.76 1.92 -44.71
C GLN A 148 35.52 2.77 -44.96
N SER A 149 34.93 2.70 -46.17
CA SER A 149 33.68 3.42 -46.52
C SER A 149 32.50 2.92 -45.65
N ARG A 150 32.39 1.60 -45.39
CA ARG A 150 31.36 1.05 -44.49
C ARG A 150 31.57 1.52 -43.04
N ALA A 151 32.81 1.53 -42.56
CA ALA A 151 33.13 2.01 -41.23
C ALA A 151 32.78 3.49 -41.03
N ALA A 152 33.10 4.34 -42.01
CA ALA A 152 32.75 5.75 -42.00
C ALA A 152 31.23 5.98 -42.09
N ALA A 153 30.49 5.17 -42.86
CA ALA A 153 29.03 5.21 -42.88
C ALA A 153 28.42 4.87 -41.52
N SER A 154 28.94 3.83 -40.82
CA SER A 154 28.50 3.47 -39.47
C SER A 154 28.83 4.56 -38.44
N GLN A 155 29.94 5.29 -38.62
CA GLN A 155 30.29 6.43 -37.75
C GLN A 155 29.32 7.60 -37.94
N LEU A 156 28.96 7.92 -39.18
CA LEU A 156 27.94 8.94 -39.44
C LEU A 156 26.59 8.57 -38.83
N GLU A 157 26.16 7.33 -38.95
CA GLU A 157 24.90 6.89 -38.41
C GLU A 157 24.87 7.00 -36.86
N ARG A 158 25.98 6.67 -36.19
CA ARG A 158 26.11 6.92 -34.74
C ARG A 158 25.99 8.39 -34.40
N ALA A 159 26.72 9.25 -35.09
CA ALA A 159 26.68 10.70 -34.82
C ALA A 159 25.26 11.29 -35.04
N ARG A 160 24.50 10.78 -35.99
CA ARG A 160 23.11 11.18 -36.24
C ARG A 160 22.18 10.67 -35.15
N THR A 161 22.38 9.45 -34.67
CA THR A 161 21.63 8.90 -33.53
C THR A 161 21.90 9.72 -32.28
N ASP A 162 23.17 10.05 -31.99
CA ASP A 162 23.54 10.86 -30.82
C ASP A 162 22.89 12.26 -30.89
N LEU A 163 22.81 12.88 -32.08
CA LEU A 163 22.12 14.15 -32.27
C LEU A 163 20.60 14.01 -32.06
N GLY A 164 20.00 12.90 -32.49
CA GLY A 164 18.58 12.59 -32.23
C GLY A 164 18.30 12.40 -30.76
N ASP A 165 19.20 11.71 -30.06
CA ASP A 165 19.12 11.42 -28.63
C ASP A 165 19.40 12.65 -27.71
N ALA A 166 19.80 13.79 -28.31
CA ALA A 166 19.90 15.09 -27.63
C ALA A 166 18.56 15.71 -27.27
N THR A 167 17.45 15.15 -27.73
CA THR A 167 16.09 15.59 -27.41
C THR A 167 15.35 14.51 -26.64
N LEU A 168 15.02 14.79 -25.38
CA LEU A 168 14.18 13.93 -24.56
C LEU A 168 12.72 14.19 -24.87
N ARG A 169 12.00 13.14 -25.24
CA ARG A 169 10.56 13.20 -25.52
C ARG A 169 9.79 12.31 -24.55
N ALA A 170 8.53 12.68 -24.28
CA ALA A 170 7.62 11.87 -23.48
C ALA A 170 7.31 10.55 -24.21
N PRO A 171 7.56 9.38 -23.59
CA PRO A 171 7.23 8.09 -24.21
C PRO A 171 5.73 7.80 -24.19
N HIS A 172 4.98 8.40 -23.26
CA HIS A 172 3.54 8.26 -23.07
C HIS A 172 2.95 9.58 -22.57
N ASP A 173 1.63 9.70 -22.69
CA ASP A 173 0.88 10.76 -22.02
C ASP A 173 1.07 10.65 -20.51
N GLY A 174 1.11 11.78 -19.79
CA GLY A 174 1.29 11.74 -18.36
C GLY A 174 1.47 13.10 -17.71
N VAL A 175 1.87 13.07 -16.44
CA VAL A 175 2.14 14.25 -15.61
C VAL A 175 3.58 14.18 -15.10
N VAL A 176 4.31 15.27 -15.20
CA VAL A 176 5.66 15.41 -14.66
C VAL A 176 5.59 15.50 -13.14
N THR A 177 6.13 14.49 -12.44
CA THR A 177 6.12 14.41 -10.97
C THR A 177 7.35 15.06 -10.33
N ALA A 178 8.50 15.01 -11.03
CA ALA A 178 9.73 15.63 -10.56
C ALA A 178 10.57 16.15 -11.73
N ALA A 179 11.35 17.21 -11.47
CA ALA A 179 12.39 17.71 -12.35
C ALA A 179 13.73 17.71 -11.58
N TRP A 180 14.73 17.06 -12.14
CA TRP A 180 16.02 16.80 -11.49
C TRP A 180 17.15 17.65 -12.05
N ALA A 181 17.00 18.18 -13.28
CA ALA A 181 18.03 18.95 -13.96
C ALA A 181 17.48 20.30 -14.43
N GLU A 182 18.32 21.33 -14.34
CA GLU A 182 17.97 22.69 -14.74
C GLU A 182 18.71 23.13 -16.01
N PRO A 183 18.10 24.00 -16.87
CA PRO A 183 18.78 24.57 -18.02
C PRO A 183 20.12 25.21 -17.64
N GLY A 184 21.15 24.98 -18.48
CA GLY A 184 22.53 25.40 -18.22
C GLY A 184 23.39 24.36 -17.50
N GLN A 185 22.81 23.37 -16.85
CA GLN A 185 23.52 22.30 -16.16
C GLN A 185 24.12 21.31 -17.15
N VAL A 186 25.29 20.77 -16.83
CA VAL A 186 25.91 19.66 -17.57
C VAL A 186 25.45 18.35 -16.95
N ILE A 187 24.87 17.49 -17.78
CA ILE A 187 24.33 16.19 -17.34
C ILE A 187 25.07 15.04 -18.02
N ALA A 188 25.24 13.94 -17.32
CA ALA A 188 25.79 12.72 -17.87
C ALA A 188 24.72 11.91 -18.62
N ALA A 189 25.15 11.07 -19.56
CA ALA A 189 24.25 10.11 -20.22
C ALA A 189 23.57 9.20 -19.19
N GLY A 190 22.25 9.03 -19.28
CA GLY A 190 21.43 8.22 -18.38
C GLY A 190 21.05 8.88 -17.06
N ALA A 191 21.58 10.08 -16.76
CA ALA A 191 21.15 10.81 -15.57
C ALA A 191 19.68 11.21 -15.67
N PRO A 192 18.87 11.08 -14.59
CA PRO A 192 17.48 11.45 -14.59
C PRO A 192 17.33 12.97 -14.78
N VAL A 193 16.46 13.38 -15.70
CA VAL A 193 16.11 14.78 -15.99
C VAL A 193 14.73 15.10 -15.47
N VAL A 194 13.74 14.24 -15.72
CA VAL A 194 12.38 14.37 -15.24
C VAL A 194 11.82 13.00 -14.83
N SER A 195 10.88 12.99 -13.89
CA SER A 195 10.03 11.83 -13.62
C SER A 195 8.66 12.06 -14.25
N LEU A 196 8.15 11.05 -14.95
CA LEU A 196 6.86 11.07 -15.61
C LEU A 196 5.98 9.97 -15.06
N ALA A 197 4.87 10.35 -14.41
CA ALA A 197 3.77 9.47 -14.08
C ALA A 197 2.88 9.32 -15.31
N TYR A 198 2.73 8.10 -15.82
CA TYR A 198 1.96 7.85 -17.03
C TYR A 198 0.47 8.02 -16.76
N ALA A 199 -0.23 8.62 -17.71
CA ALA A 199 -1.68 8.70 -17.68
C ALA A 199 -2.28 7.28 -17.71
N GLY A 200 -3.32 7.05 -16.90
CA GLY A 200 -3.98 5.75 -16.80
C GLY A 200 -4.43 5.45 -15.37
N GLU A 201 -4.43 4.18 -15.02
CA GLU A 201 -4.90 3.72 -13.72
C GLU A 201 -4.06 4.29 -12.57
N LEU A 202 -4.76 4.89 -11.61
CA LEU A 202 -4.19 5.25 -10.32
C LEU A 202 -4.26 4.06 -9.36
N GLU A 203 -3.31 3.98 -8.46
CA GLU A 203 -3.26 2.98 -7.40
C GLU A 203 -3.02 3.66 -6.05
N ILE A 204 -3.31 2.95 -4.97
CA ILE A 204 -2.90 3.39 -3.64
C ILE A 204 -1.64 2.62 -3.24
N GLN A 205 -0.64 3.36 -2.80
CA GLN A 205 0.55 2.80 -2.18
C GLN A 205 0.46 3.02 -0.68
N ALA A 206 0.61 1.94 0.09
CA ALA A 206 0.63 1.97 1.55
C ALA A 206 1.81 1.17 2.06
N ASP A 207 2.32 1.54 3.23
CA ASP A 207 3.46 0.86 3.84
C ASP A 207 2.96 -0.01 5.00
N LEU A 208 3.16 -1.32 4.89
CA LEU A 208 2.70 -2.35 5.81
C LEU A 208 3.83 -2.74 6.78
N PRO A 209 3.65 -2.63 8.10
CA PRO A 209 4.61 -3.10 9.08
C PRO A 209 4.92 -4.60 8.93
N GLU A 210 6.15 -5.00 9.20
CA GLU A 210 6.65 -6.38 9.02
C GLU A 210 5.77 -7.44 9.72
N HIS A 211 5.33 -7.18 10.94
CA HIS A 211 4.51 -8.12 11.71
C HIS A 211 3.12 -8.39 11.13
N LEU A 212 2.68 -7.61 10.14
CA LEU A 212 1.38 -7.77 9.46
C LEU A 212 1.49 -8.42 8.08
N VAL A 213 2.69 -8.55 7.52
CA VAL A 213 2.91 -9.04 6.15
C VAL A 213 2.34 -10.43 5.94
N ALA A 214 2.52 -11.34 6.91
CA ALA A 214 2.02 -12.72 6.83
C ALA A 214 0.47 -12.80 6.77
N SER A 215 -0.23 -11.74 7.16
CA SER A 215 -1.70 -11.69 7.18
C SER A 215 -2.33 -11.11 5.91
N ILE A 216 -1.52 -10.60 4.98
CA ILE A 216 -1.99 -9.94 3.76
C ILE A 216 -1.42 -10.66 2.55
N SER A 217 -2.30 -11.04 1.64
CA SER A 217 -1.91 -11.70 0.38
C SER A 217 -2.41 -10.89 -0.83
N PRO A 218 -1.74 -11.00 -1.97
CA PRO A 218 -2.27 -10.49 -3.23
C PRO A 218 -3.69 -11.02 -3.49
N GLY A 219 -4.58 -10.16 -3.96
CA GLY A 219 -6.01 -10.45 -4.13
C GLY A 219 -6.87 -10.18 -2.90
N ALA A 220 -6.30 -9.90 -1.74
CA ALA A 220 -7.07 -9.56 -0.55
C ALA A 220 -7.94 -8.32 -0.80
N ALA A 221 -9.21 -8.38 -0.41
CA ALA A 221 -10.12 -7.25 -0.47
C ALA A 221 -9.71 -6.17 0.54
N ALA A 222 -9.87 -4.91 0.16
CA ALA A 222 -9.59 -3.75 1.00
C ALA A 222 -10.67 -2.69 0.79
N GLN A 223 -10.71 -1.72 1.69
CA GLN A 223 -11.49 -0.49 1.54
C GLN A 223 -10.52 0.70 1.57
N VAL A 224 -10.74 1.66 0.71
CA VAL A 224 -9.94 2.89 0.65
C VAL A 224 -10.86 4.08 0.81
N ALA A 225 -10.46 5.01 1.68
CA ALA A 225 -11.10 6.31 1.81
C ALA A 225 -10.06 7.41 1.56
N LEU A 226 -10.38 8.38 0.71
CA LEU A 226 -9.55 9.58 0.56
C LEU A 226 -9.69 10.45 1.81
N LEU A 227 -8.59 11.06 2.25
CA LEU A 227 -8.60 11.89 3.46
C LEU A 227 -9.54 13.09 3.34
N GLU A 228 -9.72 13.62 2.13
CA GLU A 228 -10.65 14.73 1.84
C GLU A 228 -12.13 14.29 1.83
N GLN A 229 -12.39 12.99 1.62
CA GLN A 229 -13.74 12.42 1.53
C GLN A 229 -13.85 11.13 2.36
N PRO A 230 -13.71 11.19 3.69
CA PRO A 230 -13.64 10.00 4.53
C PRO A 230 -14.93 9.19 4.56
N ALA A 231 -16.06 9.80 4.23
CA ALA A 231 -17.35 9.11 4.15
C ALA A 231 -17.49 8.24 2.89
N GLN A 232 -16.73 8.52 1.84
CA GLN A 232 -16.77 7.76 0.59
C GLN A 232 -15.75 6.63 0.64
N GLN A 233 -16.25 5.39 0.64
CA GLN A 233 -15.42 4.19 0.63
C GLN A 233 -15.32 3.64 -0.80
N PHE A 234 -14.11 3.40 -1.25
CA PHE A 234 -13.83 2.77 -2.53
C PHE A 234 -13.43 1.32 -2.31
N PRO A 235 -14.09 0.35 -2.95
CA PRO A 235 -13.65 -1.03 -2.91
C PRO A 235 -12.28 -1.15 -3.60
N ALA A 236 -11.38 -1.87 -2.97
CA ALA A 236 -10.02 -2.05 -3.44
C ALA A 236 -9.58 -3.51 -3.30
N SER A 237 -8.53 -3.86 -4.01
CA SER A 237 -7.87 -5.15 -3.86
C SER A 237 -6.36 -4.98 -3.82
N VAL A 238 -5.70 -5.77 -2.98
CA VAL A 238 -4.24 -5.82 -2.93
C VAL A 238 -3.74 -6.42 -4.23
N ARG A 239 -3.01 -5.63 -5.02
CA ARG A 239 -2.39 -6.07 -6.27
C ARG A 239 -1.06 -6.75 -6.01
N GLU A 240 -0.26 -6.13 -5.14
CA GLU A 240 1.11 -6.54 -4.89
C GLU A 240 1.52 -6.19 -3.46
N VAL A 241 2.28 -7.09 -2.85
CA VAL A 241 3.04 -6.83 -1.63
C VAL A 241 4.51 -6.95 -2.01
N SER A 242 5.31 -5.93 -1.74
CA SER A 242 6.75 -5.94 -2.06
C SER A 242 7.42 -7.15 -1.39
N PRO A 243 8.26 -7.90 -2.10
CA PRO A 243 8.99 -9.04 -1.52
C PRO A 243 10.12 -8.62 -0.56
N ALA A 244 10.50 -7.34 -0.57
CA ALA A 244 11.55 -6.80 0.29
C ALA A 244 11.03 -5.61 1.08
N ALA A 245 11.47 -5.51 2.33
CA ALA A 245 11.22 -4.35 3.16
C ALA A 245 12.07 -3.16 2.72
N ASP A 246 11.53 -1.96 2.87
CA ASP A 246 12.31 -0.74 2.85
C ASP A 246 13.29 -0.75 4.03
N THR A 247 14.57 -0.55 3.75
CA THR A 247 15.64 -0.67 4.76
C THR A 247 15.60 0.43 5.82
N THR A 248 14.97 1.56 5.52
CA THR A 248 14.89 2.72 6.41
C THR A 248 13.70 2.62 7.34
N THR A 249 12.52 2.30 6.79
CA THR A 249 11.26 2.28 7.54
C THR A 249 10.89 0.90 8.09
N ARG A 250 11.54 -0.17 7.60
CA ARG A 250 11.23 -1.58 7.89
C ARG A 250 9.76 -1.93 7.59
N THR A 251 9.23 -1.35 6.54
CA THR A 251 7.88 -1.59 6.07
C THR A 251 7.91 -2.23 4.69
N PHE A 252 6.88 -2.99 4.38
CA PHE A 252 6.68 -3.59 3.07
C PHE A 252 5.67 -2.76 2.29
N ARG A 253 6.03 -2.34 1.08
CA ARG A 253 5.11 -1.59 0.24
C ARG A 253 4.00 -2.47 -0.29
N VAL A 254 2.77 -2.05 -0.07
CA VAL A 254 1.56 -2.68 -0.61
C VAL A 254 0.96 -1.73 -1.65
N ARG A 255 0.64 -2.28 -2.81
CA ARG A 255 -0.03 -1.57 -3.90
C ARG A 255 -1.43 -2.12 -4.08
N LEU A 256 -2.41 -1.22 -4.08
CA LEU A 256 -3.82 -1.56 -4.19
C LEU A 256 -4.41 -0.98 -5.48
N THR A 257 -5.10 -1.82 -6.21
CA THR A 257 -5.96 -1.39 -7.32
C THR A 257 -7.30 -0.93 -6.77
N VAL A 258 -7.71 0.26 -7.18
CA VAL A 258 -8.97 0.89 -6.75
C VAL A 258 -9.75 1.30 -7.99
N PRO A 259 -10.75 0.54 -8.43
CA PRO A 259 -11.55 0.89 -9.60
C PRO A 259 -12.22 2.26 -9.46
N GLY A 260 -12.10 3.10 -10.50
CA GLY A 260 -12.73 4.43 -10.52
C GLY A 260 -12.03 5.51 -9.69
N LEU A 261 -10.84 5.24 -9.17
CA LEU A 261 -10.08 6.21 -8.38
C LEU A 261 -9.64 7.42 -9.22
N ASP A 262 -9.34 7.22 -10.49
CA ASP A 262 -8.90 8.23 -11.47
C ASP A 262 -9.87 9.41 -11.62
N GLN A 263 -11.17 9.17 -11.39
CA GLN A 263 -12.21 10.20 -11.44
C GLN A 263 -12.31 11.03 -10.16
N ALA A 264 -11.91 10.45 -9.03
CA ALA A 264 -12.11 11.03 -7.70
C ALA A 264 -10.81 11.58 -7.07
N ALA A 265 -9.64 11.12 -7.53
CA ALA A 265 -8.37 11.41 -6.89
C ALA A 265 -7.33 12.00 -7.84
N ARG A 266 -6.33 12.67 -7.26
CA ARG A 266 -5.14 13.18 -7.95
C ARG A 266 -3.89 12.56 -7.33
N LEU A 267 -2.83 12.48 -8.12
CA LEU A 267 -1.51 12.02 -7.64
C LEU A 267 -1.07 12.78 -6.39
N GLY A 268 -0.57 12.05 -5.40
CA GLY A 268 -0.10 12.61 -4.14
C GLY A 268 -1.17 12.83 -3.07
N MET A 269 -2.46 12.63 -3.36
CA MET A 269 -3.50 12.68 -2.33
C MET A 269 -3.32 11.58 -1.30
N SER A 270 -3.60 11.91 -0.03
CA SER A 270 -3.55 10.96 1.08
C SER A 270 -4.84 10.14 1.14
N ALA A 271 -4.70 8.88 1.49
CA ALA A 271 -5.80 7.94 1.65
C ALA A 271 -5.61 7.10 2.92
N THR A 272 -6.70 6.56 3.43
CA THR A 272 -6.71 5.54 4.48
C THR A 272 -7.08 4.21 3.84
N VAL A 273 -6.22 3.21 4.01
CA VAL A 273 -6.44 1.84 3.55
C VAL A 273 -6.89 1.00 4.72
N THR A 274 -8.05 0.37 4.61
CA THR A 274 -8.57 -0.57 5.60
C THR A 274 -8.53 -1.98 5.03
N LEU A 275 -7.70 -2.84 5.63
CA LEU A 275 -7.54 -4.23 5.25
C LEU A 275 -8.20 -5.12 6.31
N PRO A 276 -9.04 -6.10 5.94
CA PRO A 276 -9.53 -7.09 6.90
C PRO A 276 -8.36 -7.94 7.37
N ARG A 277 -8.16 -8.00 8.67
CA ARG A 277 -7.21 -8.97 9.23
C ARG A 277 -7.82 -10.35 9.09
N GLN A 278 -7.19 -11.25 8.35
CA GLN A 278 -7.58 -12.64 8.39
C GLN A 278 -7.38 -13.15 9.82
N ALA A 279 -8.47 -13.57 10.46
CA ALA A 279 -8.39 -14.23 11.73
C ALA A 279 -7.57 -15.51 11.53
N THR A 280 -6.38 -15.58 12.10
CA THR A 280 -5.60 -16.81 12.16
C THR A 280 -6.29 -17.73 13.16
N GLY A 281 -7.28 -18.51 12.70
CA GLY A 281 -8.02 -19.48 13.49
C GLY A 281 -9.54 -19.38 13.28
N ASP A 282 -10.15 -20.51 13.04
CA ASP A 282 -11.62 -20.71 12.89
C ASP A 282 -12.38 -20.61 14.24
N THR A 283 -11.74 -20.16 15.30
CA THR A 283 -12.38 -20.05 16.62
C THR A 283 -13.27 -18.83 16.66
N PRO A 284 -14.59 -18.99 16.78
CA PRO A 284 -15.49 -17.87 16.93
C PRO A 284 -15.10 -17.05 18.15
N ALA A 285 -14.76 -15.78 17.93
CA ALA A 285 -14.47 -14.85 19.01
C ALA A 285 -15.68 -13.93 19.21
N TRP A 286 -16.12 -13.81 20.47
CA TRP A 286 -17.22 -12.97 20.88
C TRP A 286 -16.67 -11.69 21.50
N THR A 287 -17.23 -10.54 21.16
CA THR A 287 -16.84 -9.27 21.80
C THR A 287 -17.79 -8.97 22.94
N LEU A 288 -17.25 -8.68 24.11
CA LEU A 288 -17.98 -8.27 25.32
C LEU A 288 -17.35 -6.99 25.88
N PRO A 289 -18.15 -6.12 26.53
CA PRO A 289 -17.60 -4.95 27.20
C PRO A 289 -16.72 -5.37 28.40
N LEU A 290 -15.65 -4.60 28.64
CA LEU A 290 -14.68 -4.90 29.73
C LEU A 290 -15.34 -4.98 31.08
N SER A 291 -16.47 -4.28 31.29
CA SER A 291 -17.29 -4.33 32.51
C SER A 291 -17.94 -5.71 32.81
N ALA A 292 -17.97 -6.62 31.83
CA ALA A 292 -18.45 -8.00 32.02
C ALA A 292 -17.37 -8.93 32.55
N LEU A 293 -16.10 -8.51 32.55
CA LEU A 293 -14.97 -9.33 32.94
C LEU A 293 -14.82 -9.39 34.45
N LEU A 294 -14.80 -10.60 35.00
CA LEU A 294 -14.49 -10.86 36.40
C LEU A 294 -13.18 -11.63 36.49
N GLN A 295 -12.23 -11.11 37.25
CA GLN A 295 -11.00 -11.81 37.57
C GLN A 295 -11.02 -12.21 39.06
N GLN A 296 -11.04 -13.50 39.31
CA GLN A 296 -11.06 -14.06 40.68
C GLN A 296 -10.11 -15.25 40.74
N ASP A 297 -9.29 -15.32 41.77
CA ASP A 297 -8.33 -16.42 42.02
C ASP A 297 -7.38 -16.73 40.83
N GLY A 298 -7.02 -15.68 40.06
CA GLY A 298 -6.16 -15.81 38.89
C GLY A 298 -6.85 -16.36 37.64
N GLN A 299 -8.17 -16.63 37.74
CA GLN A 299 -8.99 -17.06 36.61
C GLN A 299 -9.84 -15.92 36.08
N THR A 300 -9.98 -15.87 34.77
CA THR A 300 -10.84 -14.91 34.07
C THR A 300 -12.18 -15.59 33.81
N SER A 301 -13.27 -14.99 34.28
CA SER A 301 -14.62 -15.55 34.22
C SER A 301 -15.64 -14.49 33.84
N VAL A 302 -16.81 -14.92 33.38
CA VAL A 302 -17.99 -14.07 33.17
C VAL A 302 -19.23 -14.68 33.78
N TRP A 303 -20.19 -13.83 34.16
CA TRP A 303 -21.47 -14.30 34.66
C TRP A 303 -22.43 -14.55 33.49
N VAL A 304 -22.90 -15.80 33.36
CA VAL A 304 -23.86 -16.23 32.33
C VAL A 304 -25.22 -16.47 32.99
N LEU A 305 -26.29 -16.01 32.34
CA LEU A 305 -27.65 -16.33 32.74
C LEU A 305 -28.22 -17.41 31.79
N PRO A 306 -28.37 -18.67 32.26
CA PRO A 306 -28.97 -19.73 31.45
C PRO A 306 -30.42 -19.40 31.04
N PRO A 307 -30.92 -19.93 29.90
CA PRO A 307 -32.22 -19.53 29.34
C PRO A 307 -33.44 -19.71 30.24
N GLU A 308 -33.44 -20.73 31.07
CA GLU A 308 -34.57 -21.09 31.93
C GLU A 308 -34.28 -20.87 33.43
N SER A 309 -33.22 -20.15 33.77
CA SER A 309 -32.77 -19.91 35.14
C SER A 309 -32.89 -18.44 35.53
N SER A 310 -33.19 -18.19 36.80
CA SER A 310 -33.05 -16.88 37.45
C SER A 310 -31.72 -16.74 38.22
N ARG A 311 -30.85 -17.75 38.16
CA ARG A 311 -29.57 -17.79 38.86
C ARG A 311 -28.42 -17.71 37.88
N LEU A 312 -27.38 -17.01 38.28
CA LEU A 312 -26.17 -16.81 37.48
C LEU A 312 -25.23 -18.00 37.63
N GLU A 313 -24.53 -18.30 36.54
CA GLU A 313 -23.44 -19.27 36.52
C GLU A 313 -22.13 -18.54 36.24
N LEU A 314 -21.14 -18.68 37.14
CA LEU A 314 -19.80 -18.15 36.87
C LEU A 314 -19.06 -19.12 35.97
N ARG A 315 -18.71 -18.65 34.79
CA ARG A 315 -18.09 -19.49 33.78
C ARG A 315 -16.70 -18.97 33.39
N PRO A 316 -15.66 -19.82 33.52
CA PRO A 316 -14.32 -19.47 33.09
C PRO A 316 -14.29 -19.30 31.55
N VAL A 317 -13.60 -18.28 31.09
CA VAL A 317 -13.47 -17.95 29.68
C VAL A 317 -12.02 -17.73 29.29
N THR A 318 -11.70 -18.06 28.03
CA THR A 318 -10.39 -17.73 27.46
C THR A 318 -10.49 -16.39 26.77
N VAL A 319 -9.74 -15.41 27.27
CA VAL A 319 -9.68 -14.06 26.68
C VAL A 319 -8.64 -14.06 25.57
N GLY A 320 -9.02 -13.54 24.40
CA GLY A 320 -8.13 -13.31 23.26
C GLY A 320 -7.50 -11.91 23.33
N ARG A 321 -8.13 -10.93 22.68
CA ARG A 321 -7.68 -9.54 22.70
C ARG A 321 -8.35 -8.76 23.81
N LEU A 322 -7.57 -7.93 24.52
CA LEU A 322 -8.08 -6.94 25.46
C LEU A 322 -7.98 -5.55 24.79
N GLY A 323 -9.12 -4.89 24.61
CA GLY A 323 -9.24 -3.52 24.11
C GLY A 323 -9.32 -2.49 25.24
N ALA A 324 -9.57 -1.22 24.91
CA ALA A 324 -9.77 -0.16 25.90
C ALA A 324 -11.13 -0.28 26.61
N ASP A 325 -12.19 -0.62 25.88
CA ASP A 325 -13.56 -0.69 26.39
C ASP A 325 -14.18 -2.10 26.24
N ASP A 326 -13.53 -3.00 25.49
CA ASP A 326 -14.01 -4.34 25.16
C ASP A 326 -12.92 -5.41 25.29
N PHE A 327 -13.35 -6.67 25.33
CA PHE A 327 -12.47 -7.82 25.20
C PHE A 327 -13.11 -8.90 24.34
N THR A 328 -12.26 -9.74 23.71
CA THR A 328 -12.74 -10.88 22.94
C THR A 328 -12.62 -12.17 23.73
N VAL A 329 -13.65 -13.01 23.66
CA VAL A 329 -13.67 -14.36 24.23
C VAL A 329 -13.52 -15.36 23.10
N THR A 330 -12.49 -16.21 23.19
CA THR A 330 -12.18 -17.24 22.19
C THR A 330 -12.70 -18.63 22.56
N ALA A 331 -12.98 -18.88 23.85
CA ALA A 331 -13.55 -20.13 24.33
C ALA A 331 -14.33 -19.90 25.63
N GLY A 332 -15.33 -20.77 25.88
CA GLY A 332 -16.11 -20.77 27.11
C GLY A 332 -17.53 -20.20 26.96
N LEU A 333 -17.88 -19.61 25.79
CA LEU A 333 -19.23 -19.11 25.52
C LEU A 333 -19.77 -19.66 24.19
N ALA A 334 -21.10 -19.79 24.14
CA ALA A 334 -21.84 -20.15 22.95
C ALA A 334 -22.69 -18.99 22.42
N ALA A 335 -23.01 -19.05 21.12
CA ALA A 335 -23.88 -18.04 20.51
C ALA A 335 -25.26 -18.03 21.18
N GLY A 336 -25.79 -16.83 21.44
CA GLY A 336 -27.10 -16.63 22.04
C GLY A 336 -27.14 -16.70 23.59
N GLU A 337 -26.04 -17.05 24.25
CA GLU A 337 -25.97 -16.96 25.70
C GLU A 337 -26.06 -15.51 26.17
N ARG A 338 -26.65 -15.30 27.34
CA ARG A 338 -26.80 -13.98 27.95
C ARG A 338 -25.74 -13.80 29.04
N VAL A 339 -24.92 -12.78 28.87
CA VAL A 339 -23.82 -12.43 29.78
C VAL A 339 -24.15 -11.14 30.52
N VAL A 340 -23.82 -11.08 31.81
CA VAL A 340 -23.98 -9.86 32.61
C VAL A 340 -22.88 -8.87 32.26
N THR A 341 -23.27 -7.65 31.89
CA THR A 341 -22.33 -6.60 31.43
C THR A 341 -22.15 -5.47 32.46
N ALA A 342 -22.88 -5.46 33.57
CA ALA A 342 -22.72 -4.43 34.58
C ALA A 342 -22.89 -5.00 35.99
N GLY A 343 -22.07 -4.56 36.95
CA GLY A 343 -22.16 -4.91 38.38
C GLY A 343 -21.58 -6.26 38.73
N VAL A 344 -20.75 -6.86 37.88
CA VAL A 344 -20.23 -8.24 38.01
C VAL A 344 -19.51 -8.54 39.34
N HIS A 345 -18.88 -7.54 39.97
CA HIS A 345 -18.14 -7.70 41.22
C HIS A 345 -19.02 -7.82 42.50
N ARG A 346 -20.35 -7.60 42.36
CA ARG A 346 -21.30 -7.64 43.47
C ARG A 346 -22.23 -8.85 43.39
N LEU A 347 -22.03 -9.71 42.42
CA LEU A 347 -22.88 -10.85 42.14
C LEU A 347 -22.31 -12.12 42.79
N ASP A 348 -23.23 -13.01 43.20
CA ASP A 348 -22.95 -14.33 43.73
C ASP A 348 -23.84 -15.35 42.99
N ALA A 349 -23.38 -16.57 42.86
CA ALA A 349 -24.13 -17.66 42.22
C ALA A 349 -25.48 -18.01 42.92
N GLN A 350 -25.65 -17.61 44.18
CA GLN A 350 -26.87 -17.84 44.94
C GLN A 350 -27.92 -16.74 44.77
N LEU A 351 -27.56 -15.58 44.17
CA LEU A 351 -28.47 -14.47 43.99
C LEU A 351 -29.43 -14.73 42.83
N GLU A 352 -30.71 -14.50 43.07
CA GLU A 352 -31.70 -14.44 42.01
C GLU A 352 -31.60 -13.10 41.29
N VAL A 353 -31.53 -13.15 39.96
CA VAL A 353 -31.39 -11.96 39.11
C VAL A 353 -32.58 -11.83 38.19
N LYS A 354 -32.86 -10.60 37.81
CA LYS A 354 -33.83 -10.27 36.75
C LYS A 354 -33.17 -9.33 35.72
N PRO A 355 -33.57 -9.42 34.45
CA PRO A 355 -33.10 -8.47 33.46
C PRO A 355 -33.44 -7.04 33.88
N TRP A 356 -32.48 -6.13 33.71
CA TRP A 356 -32.73 -4.70 33.88
C TRP A 356 -33.66 -4.22 32.79
N ASP A 357 -34.83 -3.70 33.16
CA ASP A 357 -35.71 -3.04 32.24
C ASP A 357 -35.38 -1.54 32.25
N ASP A 358 -35.03 -0.95 31.10
CA ASP A 358 -34.58 0.46 30.98
C ASP A 358 -35.67 1.49 31.28
N ARG A 359 -36.78 1.06 31.88
CA ARG A 359 -37.87 1.93 32.39
C ARG A 359 -37.51 2.37 33.78
N LEU A 360 -36.91 3.57 33.88
CA LEU A 360 -36.92 4.31 35.13
C LEU A 360 -38.35 4.52 35.59
N PRO A 361 -38.64 4.33 36.89
CA PRO A 361 -39.96 4.59 37.48
C PRO A 361 -40.32 6.07 37.38
#